data_bf315b096f61e659ebb7549ad7cb3b31
#
_entry.id   bf315b096f61e659ebb7549ad7cb3b31
#
_cell.length_a   1.000
_cell.length_b   1.000
_cell.length_c   1.000
_cell.angle_alpha   90.00
_cell.angle_beta   90.00
_cell.angle_gamma   90.00
#
_symmetry.space_group_name_H-M   'P 1'
#
loop_
_entity.id
_entity.type
_entity.pdbx_description
1 polymer ?
#
loop_
_entity_poly.entity_id
_entity_poly.type
_entity_poly.pdbx_seq_one_letter_code
_entity_poly.pdbx_strand_id
1 'polypeptide(L)'
;MLLPGMMQAAWAAGTDKPEQTTVRVGFIPLTDCAPLAIASLKGFDKKYGITLVPSKEASWAAVRDKLVAGELDAAHILYGMLYGLELGIASKPQAMANLMTLNRNGQAITLSSELQEKGVTDLGGLKKRIDQQAPGSYTFAHTFPTGTHAMWLYYWLASGGINPFDDIRTVVVPPPQMVMNMRIGNMSGFCVGEPWNARAINDRIGFTVATSQDIWPEHPEKILGTRSEWVERNPNTARALVAALMEAQRWID
;
A
#
# COMPACT_ATOMS: atom_id res chain seq x y z
N MET A 1 -1.82 -4.38 -32.76
CA MET A 1 -0.79 -5.39 -32.44
C MET A 1 0.52 -4.93 -33.09
N LEU A 2 1.40 -4.23 -32.35
CA LEU A 2 2.69 -3.78 -32.86
C LEU A 2 3.64 -4.99 -32.94
N LEU A 3 4.28 -5.16 -34.08
CA LEU A 3 5.21 -6.27 -34.33
C LEU A 3 6.41 -6.19 -33.38
N PRO A 4 6.94 -7.30 -32.84
CA PRO A 4 8.06 -7.32 -31.90
C PRO A 4 9.32 -6.57 -32.36
N GLY A 5 9.56 -6.48 -33.67
CA GLY A 5 10.69 -5.76 -34.25
C GLY A 5 10.59 -4.22 -34.16
N MET A 6 9.40 -3.65 -34.05
CA MET A 6 9.23 -2.19 -33.90
C MET A 6 9.51 -1.72 -32.48
N MET A 7 9.26 -2.55 -31.46
CA MET A 7 9.65 -2.24 -30.08
C MET A 7 11.18 -2.24 -29.91
N GLN A 8 11.88 -3.16 -30.55
CA GLN A 8 13.35 -3.25 -30.48
C GLN A 8 14.03 -2.04 -31.16
N ALA A 9 13.48 -1.51 -32.26
CA ALA A 9 14.02 -0.33 -32.94
C ALA A 9 13.86 0.96 -32.10
N ALA A 10 12.77 1.10 -31.34
CA ALA A 10 12.58 2.23 -30.40
C ALA A 10 13.61 2.23 -29.27
N TRP A 11 14.14 1.07 -28.89
CA TRP A 11 15.19 0.94 -27.88
C TRP A 11 16.59 1.22 -28.42
N ALA A 12 16.82 1.09 -29.71
CA ALA A 12 18.10 1.22 -30.38
C ALA A 12 18.43 2.64 -30.86
N ALA A 13 17.49 3.57 -30.81
CA ALA A 13 17.61 4.88 -31.45
C ALA A 13 18.36 5.96 -30.65
N GLY A 14 18.94 5.65 -29.51
CA GLY A 14 19.87 6.55 -28.79
C GLY A 14 19.28 7.86 -28.24
N THR A 15 17.95 7.98 -28.18
CA THR A 15 17.24 9.15 -27.64
C THR A 15 16.67 8.90 -26.25
N ASP A 16 17.24 7.96 -25.51
CA ASP A 16 16.73 7.45 -24.24
C ASP A 16 17.09 8.34 -23.03
N LYS A 17 17.39 9.61 -23.27
CA LYS A 17 17.58 10.55 -22.17
C LYS A 17 16.27 10.80 -21.46
N PRO A 18 16.25 10.71 -20.12
CA PRO A 18 15.09 11.11 -19.34
C PRO A 18 14.63 12.54 -19.67
N GLU A 19 13.34 12.75 -19.87
CA GLU A 19 12.75 14.05 -20.16
C GLU A 19 12.87 14.99 -18.94
N GLN A 20 12.74 14.40 -17.73
CA GLN A 20 13.07 15.08 -16.48
C GLN A 20 14.06 14.24 -15.67
N THR A 21 15.04 14.91 -15.08
CA THR A 21 16.13 14.23 -14.35
C THR A 21 15.86 14.11 -12.86
N THR A 22 14.95 14.87 -12.29
CA THR A 22 14.55 14.78 -10.88
C THR A 22 13.15 14.21 -10.78
N VAL A 23 12.99 13.10 -10.07
CA VAL A 23 11.71 12.39 -9.93
C VAL A 23 11.33 12.33 -8.46
N ARG A 24 10.24 13.00 -8.08
CA ARG A 24 9.68 12.96 -6.71
C ARG A 24 8.75 11.79 -6.58
N VAL A 25 9.09 10.85 -5.69
CA VAL A 25 8.29 9.65 -5.46
C VAL A 25 7.79 9.61 -4.03
N GLY A 26 6.46 9.71 -3.88
CA GLY A 26 5.79 9.65 -2.59
C GLY A 26 5.81 8.26 -1.98
N PHE A 27 5.90 8.17 -0.64
CA PHE A 27 5.81 6.89 0.07
C PHE A 27 5.33 7.05 1.51
N ILE A 28 4.76 5.96 2.04
CA ILE A 28 4.50 5.79 3.48
C ILE A 28 5.59 4.88 4.06
N PRO A 29 6.07 5.13 5.31
CA PRO A 29 7.13 4.32 5.92
C PRO A 29 6.60 2.94 6.32
N LEU A 30 6.69 2.02 5.38
CA LEU A 30 6.38 0.60 5.44
C LEU A 30 7.59 -0.18 4.92
N THR A 31 7.75 -1.45 5.27
CA THR A 31 8.89 -2.26 4.79
C THR A 31 8.91 -2.39 3.27
N ASP A 32 7.74 -2.37 2.65
CA ASP A 32 7.56 -2.48 1.19
C ASP A 32 7.98 -1.23 0.40
N CYS A 33 8.36 -0.11 1.07
CA CYS A 33 9.00 1.02 0.41
C CYS A 33 10.53 0.83 0.22
N ALA A 34 11.10 -0.29 0.65
CA ALA A 34 12.53 -0.57 0.58
C ALA A 34 13.15 -0.38 -0.82
N PRO A 35 12.52 -0.81 -1.93
CA PRO A 35 13.08 -0.57 -3.26
C PRO A 35 13.35 0.91 -3.57
N LEU A 36 12.47 1.82 -3.12
CA LEU A 36 12.65 3.27 -3.28
C LEU A 36 13.87 3.78 -2.51
N ALA A 37 13.98 3.38 -1.25
CA ALA A 37 15.10 3.76 -0.39
C ALA A 37 16.43 3.22 -0.93
N ILE A 38 16.48 1.95 -1.32
CA ILE A 38 17.68 1.30 -1.85
C ILE A 38 18.09 1.91 -3.18
N ALA A 39 17.15 2.16 -4.11
CA ALA A 39 17.47 2.79 -5.40
C ALA A 39 18.16 4.13 -5.21
N SER A 40 17.66 4.97 -4.31
CA SER A 40 18.26 6.28 -4.00
C SER A 40 19.60 6.16 -3.26
N LEU A 41 19.67 5.34 -2.19
CA LEU A 41 20.85 5.22 -1.34
C LEU A 41 22.03 4.52 -2.04
N LYS A 42 21.76 3.55 -2.91
CA LYS A 42 22.79 2.85 -3.69
C LYS A 42 23.14 3.55 -5.00
N GLY A 43 22.42 4.61 -5.36
CA GLY A 43 22.68 5.36 -6.59
C GLY A 43 22.23 4.64 -7.86
N PHE A 44 21.33 3.65 -7.75
CA PHE A 44 20.80 2.97 -8.93
C PHE A 44 20.02 3.92 -9.84
N ASP A 45 19.37 4.93 -9.27
CA ASP A 45 18.70 6.00 -9.98
C ASP A 45 19.68 6.78 -10.88
N LYS A 46 20.88 7.10 -10.37
CA LYS A 46 21.92 7.82 -11.10
C LYS A 46 22.42 7.07 -12.31
N LYS A 47 22.51 5.75 -12.22
CA LYS A 47 22.90 4.88 -13.32
C LYS A 47 22.00 5.03 -14.54
N TYR A 48 20.71 5.35 -14.32
CA TYR A 48 19.72 5.55 -15.36
C TYR A 48 19.46 7.03 -15.69
N GLY A 49 20.33 7.93 -15.24
CA GLY A 49 20.29 9.36 -15.56
C GLY A 49 19.21 10.16 -14.83
N ILE A 50 18.65 9.65 -13.74
CA ILE A 50 17.70 10.36 -12.91
C ILE A 50 18.20 10.55 -11.48
N THR A 51 17.56 11.46 -10.77
CA THR A 51 17.68 11.66 -9.32
C THR A 51 16.32 11.35 -8.70
N LEU A 52 16.21 10.20 -8.04
CA LEU A 52 15.04 9.85 -7.26
C LEU A 52 15.04 10.62 -5.94
N VAL A 53 13.97 11.36 -5.69
CA VAL A 53 13.75 12.14 -4.46
C VAL A 53 12.57 11.50 -3.71
N PRO A 54 12.84 10.62 -2.72
CA PRO A 54 11.79 10.03 -1.91
C PRO A 54 11.11 11.10 -1.05
N SER A 55 9.77 11.19 -1.13
CA SER A 55 8.94 12.10 -0.34
C SER A 55 8.11 11.31 0.65
N LYS A 56 8.47 11.42 1.93
CA LYS A 56 7.72 10.76 3.01
C LYS A 56 6.41 11.49 3.25
N GLU A 57 5.30 10.77 3.15
CA GLU A 57 3.97 11.31 3.33
C GLU A 57 3.33 10.87 4.65
N ALA A 58 2.41 11.69 5.16
CA ALA A 58 1.76 11.45 6.45
C ALA A 58 0.62 10.42 6.37
N SER A 59 -0.01 10.28 5.22
CA SER A 59 -1.17 9.39 5.01
C SER A 59 -1.35 9.05 3.54
N TRP A 60 -2.13 8.00 3.25
CA TRP A 60 -2.50 7.65 1.88
C TRP A 60 -3.34 8.74 1.19
N ALA A 61 -4.14 9.49 1.96
CA ALA A 61 -4.86 10.65 1.42
C ALA A 61 -3.88 11.73 0.94
N ALA A 62 -2.82 12.02 1.72
CA ALA A 62 -1.80 12.97 1.31
C ALA A 62 -1.05 12.51 0.06
N VAL A 63 -0.71 11.21 -0.04
CA VAL A 63 -0.12 10.62 -1.26
C VAL A 63 -1.03 10.83 -2.46
N ARG A 64 -2.32 10.49 -2.33
CA ARG A 64 -3.32 10.68 -3.39
C ARG A 64 -3.38 12.13 -3.84
N ASP A 65 -3.57 13.05 -2.89
CA ASP A 65 -3.82 14.46 -3.20
C ASP A 65 -2.61 15.10 -3.90
N LYS A 66 -1.40 14.84 -3.40
CA LYS A 66 -0.17 15.32 -4.01
C LYS A 66 0.13 14.68 -5.38
N LEU A 67 -0.19 13.39 -5.56
CA LEU A 67 -0.04 12.72 -6.84
C LEU A 67 -0.99 13.31 -7.89
N VAL A 68 -2.26 13.51 -7.54
CA VAL A 68 -3.27 14.13 -8.42
C VAL A 68 -2.93 15.59 -8.71
N ALA A 69 -2.44 16.35 -7.72
CA ALA A 69 -2.02 17.74 -7.90
C ALA A 69 -0.72 17.91 -8.71
N GLY A 70 0.02 16.82 -8.95
CA GLY A 70 1.31 16.87 -9.66
C GLY A 70 2.49 17.32 -8.79
N GLU A 71 2.33 17.39 -7.49
CA GLU A 71 3.42 17.65 -6.54
C GLU A 71 4.35 16.43 -6.42
N LEU A 72 3.82 15.24 -6.67
CA LEU A 72 4.56 13.99 -6.85
C LEU A 72 4.48 13.55 -8.31
N ASP A 73 5.59 13.07 -8.84
CA ASP A 73 5.70 12.51 -10.19
C ASP A 73 5.14 11.08 -10.22
N ALA A 74 5.51 10.29 -9.21
CA ALA A 74 5.02 8.93 -8.98
C ALA A 74 4.89 8.67 -7.48
N ALA A 75 4.31 7.55 -7.09
CA ALA A 75 4.25 7.15 -5.69
C ALA A 75 4.17 5.63 -5.53
N HIS A 76 4.73 5.16 -4.42
CA HIS A 76 4.46 3.87 -3.83
C HIS A 76 3.03 3.91 -3.30
N ILE A 77 2.07 3.31 -4.01
CA ILE A 77 0.65 3.37 -3.67
C ILE A 77 0.04 1.99 -3.48
N LEU A 78 -1.10 1.98 -2.81
CA LEU A 78 -1.94 0.79 -2.68
C LEU A 78 -2.51 0.40 -4.04
N TYR A 79 -2.45 -0.90 -4.38
CA TYR A 79 -2.99 -1.39 -5.65
C TYR A 79 -4.45 -0.97 -5.87
N GLY A 80 -5.29 -1.10 -4.84
CA GLY A 80 -6.69 -0.70 -4.92
C GLY A 80 -6.93 0.81 -5.01
N MET A 81 -5.97 1.64 -4.57
CA MET A 81 -6.06 3.11 -4.69
C MET A 81 -6.03 3.54 -6.16
N LEU A 82 -5.26 2.85 -7.01
CA LEU A 82 -5.21 3.15 -8.43
C LEU A 82 -6.60 3.07 -9.06
N TYR A 83 -7.33 1.99 -8.81
CA TYR A 83 -8.70 1.81 -9.31
C TYR A 83 -9.67 2.82 -8.69
N GLY A 84 -9.49 3.13 -7.40
CA GLY A 84 -10.30 4.16 -6.74
C GLY A 84 -10.17 5.52 -7.41
N LEU A 85 -8.96 5.90 -7.82
CA LEU A 85 -8.70 7.14 -8.57
C LEU A 85 -9.28 7.10 -9.98
N GLU A 86 -9.10 6.01 -10.72
CA GLU A 86 -9.69 5.82 -12.05
C GLU A 86 -11.22 5.97 -12.03
N LEU A 87 -11.87 5.37 -11.05
CA LEU A 87 -13.32 5.37 -10.90
C LEU A 87 -13.86 6.64 -10.22
N GLY A 88 -13.00 7.52 -9.73
CA GLY A 88 -13.42 8.72 -9.01
C GLY A 88 -14.04 8.44 -7.64
N ILE A 89 -13.67 7.35 -6.97
CA ILE A 89 -14.16 7.03 -5.64
C ILE A 89 -13.47 7.95 -4.62
N ALA A 90 -14.26 8.78 -3.95
CA ALA A 90 -13.81 9.80 -3.00
C ALA A 90 -12.83 10.85 -3.59
N SER A 91 -12.84 11.02 -4.90
CA SER A 91 -12.09 12.04 -5.64
C SER A 91 -12.74 12.28 -7.00
N LYS A 92 -12.24 13.24 -7.78
CA LYS A 92 -12.55 13.28 -9.21
C LYS A 92 -11.83 12.12 -9.91
N PRO A 93 -12.42 11.52 -10.99
CA PRO A 93 -11.73 10.54 -11.79
C PRO A 93 -10.39 11.06 -12.31
N GLN A 94 -9.36 10.27 -12.19
CA GLN A 94 -8.01 10.57 -12.65
C GLN A 94 -7.42 9.36 -13.36
N ALA A 95 -7.06 9.53 -14.63
CA ALA A 95 -6.37 8.48 -15.38
C ALA A 95 -5.00 8.17 -14.76
N MET A 96 -4.80 6.92 -14.40
CA MET A 96 -3.63 6.44 -13.67
C MET A 96 -2.89 5.36 -14.47
N ALA A 97 -1.61 5.24 -14.21
CA ALA A 97 -0.77 4.19 -14.74
C ALA A 97 -0.09 3.41 -13.61
N ASN A 98 -0.10 2.09 -13.70
CA ASN A 98 0.72 1.21 -12.91
C ASN A 98 2.01 0.91 -13.68
N LEU A 99 3.15 1.43 -13.20
CA LEU A 99 4.43 1.23 -13.85
C LEU A 99 5.07 -0.12 -13.50
N MET A 100 4.91 -0.58 -12.25
CA MET A 100 5.36 -1.89 -11.80
C MET A 100 4.74 -2.28 -10.46
N THR A 101 4.68 -3.57 -10.18
CA THR A 101 4.37 -4.09 -8.84
C THR A 101 5.64 -4.03 -7.99
N LEU A 102 5.53 -3.44 -6.79
CA LEU A 102 6.65 -3.30 -5.86
C LEU A 102 6.77 -4.51 -4.93
N ASN A 103 5.63 -5.02 -4.44
CA ASN A 103 5.58 -6.23 -3.62
C ASN A 103 4.24 -6.94 -3.72
N ARG A 104 4.22 -8.15 -3.19
CA ARG A 104 3.03 -8.97 -3.00
C ARG A 104 2.85 -9.25 -1.52
N ASN A 105 1.60 -9.40 -1.07
CA ASN A 105 1.27 -9.64 0.34
C ASN A 105 1.89 -8.60 1.30
N GLY A 106 2.34 -9.01 2.51
CA GLY A 106 3.00 -8.13 3.47
C GLY A 106 2.04 -7.31 4.33
N GLN A 107 0.77 -7.70 4.38
CA GLN A 107 -0.22 -7.17 5.30
C GLN A 107 -0.61 -8.24 6.32
N ALA A 108 -1.09 -7.81 7.47
CA ALA A 108 -1.69 -8.69 8.44
C ALA A 108 -2.87 -8.03 9.17
N ILE A 109 -3.74 -8.87 9.72
CA ILE A 109 -4.81 -8.47 10.62
C ILE A 109 -4.32 -8.74 12.04
N THR A 110 -4.18 -7.67 12.81
CA THR A 110 -3.75 -7.70 14.20
C THR A 110 -4.92 -7.30 15.10
N LEU A 111 -5.21 -8.13 16.08
CA LEU A 111 -6.21 -7.88 17.13
C LEU A 111 -5.52 -7.42 18.41
N SER A 112 -6.24 -6.67 19.26
CA SER A 112 -5.72 -6.20 20.54
C SER A 112 -5.50 -7.34 21.53
N SER A 113 -4.48 -7.21 22.39
CA SER A 113 -4.25 -8.14 23.51
C SER A 113 -5.46 -8.27 24.43
N GLU A 114 -6.27 -7.22 24.58
CA GLU A 114 -7.52 -7.27 25.33
C GLU A 114 -8.50 -8.32 24.76
N LEU A 115 -8.60 -8.45 23.44
CA LEU A 115 -9.42 -9.51 22.81
C LEU A 115 -8.82 -10.88 23.08
N GLN A 116 -7.50 -11.03 23.08
CA GLN A 116 -6.81 -12.29 23.43
C GLN A 116 -7.08 -12.70 24.89
N GLU A 117 -7.02 -11.77 25.82
CA GLU A 117 -7.36 -11.98 27.23
C GLU A 117 -8.82 -12.40 27.43
N LYS A 118 -9.70 -11.99 26.51
CA LYS A 118 -11.11 -12.39 26.46
C LYS A 118 -11.34 -13.72 25.72
N GLY A 119 -10.26 -14.45 25.38
CA GLY A 119 -10.31 -15.76 24.75
C GLY A 119 -10.47 -15.76 23.23
N VAL A 120 -10.27 -14.62 22.57
CA VAL A 120 -10.28 -14.53 21.10
C VAL A 120 -8.92 -14.90 20.57
N THR A 121 -8.85 -16.01 19.83
CA THR A 121 -7.60 -16.51 19.21
C THR A 121 -7.72 -16.65 17.69
N ASP A 122 -8.93 -16.59 17.16
CA ASP A 122 -9.26 -16.80 15.76
C ASP A 122 -10.53 -16.03 15.34
N LEU A 123 -10.89 -16.13 14.07
CA LEU A 123 -12.09 -15.48 13.52
C LEU A 123 -13.39 -15.98 14.15
N GLY A 124 -13.47 -17.26 14.46
CA GLY A 124 -14.65 -17.86 15.12
C GLY A 124 -14.84 -17.35 16.54
N GLY A 125 -13.75 -17.23 17.30
CA GLY A 125 -13.73 -16.60 18.62
C GLY A 125 -14.11 -15.12 18.57
N LEU A 126 -13.62 -14.40 17.56
CA LEU A 126 -14.00 -13.00 17.32
C LEU A 126 -15.51 -12.87 17.03
N LYS A 127 -16.05 -13.71 16.13
CA LYS A 127 -17.48 -13.72 15.82
C LYS A 127 -18.34 -13.93 17.06
N LYS A 128 -18.04 -14.97 17.85
CA LYS A 128 -18.75 -15.23 19.11
C LYS A 128 -18.71 -14.02 20.05
N ARG A 129 -17.58 -13.33 20.09
CA ARG A 129 -17.43 -12.18 20.97
C ARG A 129 -18.23 -10.96 20.48
N ILE A 130 -18.28 -10.73 19.17
CA ILE A 130 -19.08 -9.65 18.55
C ILE A 130 -20.56 -9.90 18.78
N ASP A 131 -21.05 -11.14 18.58
CA ASP A 131 -22.47 -11.50 18.76
C ASP A 131 -23.00 -11.31 20.20
N GLN A 132 -22.11 -11.25 21.17
CA GLN A 132 -22.45 -11.02 22.58
C GLN A 132 -22.56 -9.53 22.93
N GLN A 133 -22.31 -8.63 21.99
CA GLN A 133 -22.29 -7.19 22.21
C GLN A 133 -23.27 -6.48 21.26
N ALA A 134 -23.57 -5.24 21.56
CA ALA A 134 -24.34 -4.40 20.63
C ALA A 134 -23.54 -4.15 19.35
N PRO A 135 -24.21 -4.07 18.18
CA PRO A 135 -23.55 -3.70 16.93
C PRO A 135 -22.70 -2.44 17.07
N GLY A 136 -21.52 -2.44 16.45
CA GLY A 136 -20.60 -1.32 16.52
C GLY A 136 -19.83 -1.17 17.83
N SER A 137 -19.89 -2.13 18.76
CA SER A 137 -19.11 -2.11 20.00
C SER A 137 -17.61 -2.27 19.77
N TYR A 138 -17.22 -2.91 18.67
CA TYR A 138 -15.82 -3.10 18.28
C TYR A 138 -15.48 -2.21 17.11
N THR A 139 -14.29 -1.58 17.15
CA THR A 139 -13.77 -0.73 16.10
C THR A 139 -12.56 -1.37 15.46
N PHE A 140 -12.55 -1.44 14.14
CA PHE A 140 -11.42 -1.94 13.35
C PHE A 140 -10.89 -0.84 12.44
N ALA A 141 -9.57 -0.79 12.27
CA ALA A 141 -8.94 0.20 11.43
C ALA A 141 -8.37 -0.41 10.15
N HIS A 142 -8.45 0.36 9.08
CA HIS A 142 -7.70 0.14 7.85
C HIS A 142 -7.06 1.45 7.40
N THR A 143 -6.23 1.43 6.36
CA THR A 143 -5.40 2.58 6.03
C THR A 143 -5.99 3.52 4.99
N PHE A 144 -6.88 3.01 4.13
CA PHE A 144 -7.52 3.77 3.06
C PHE A 144 -8.76 3.03 2.52
N PRO A 145 -9.88 3.72 2.21
CA PRO A 145 -11.15 3.05 1.87
C PRO A 145 -11.11 2.13 0.65
N THR A 146 -10.38 2.52 -0.41
CA THR A 146 -10.21 1.71 -1.63
C THR A 146 -8.91 0.90 -1.63
N GLY A 147 -8.20 0.87 -0.49
CA GLY A 147 -6.94 0.13 -0.37
C GLY A 147 -7.16 -1.36 -0.09
N THR A 148 -6.17 -2.16 -0.43
CA THR A 148 -6.16 -3.61 -0.19
C THR A 148 -6.34 -3.98 1.28
N HIS A 149 -5.85 -3.16 2.22
CA HIS A 149 -6.07 -3.36 3.67
C HIS A 149 -7.56 -3.37 4.05
N ALA A 150 -8.37 -2.47 3.47
CA ALA A 150 -9.80 -2.46 3.70
C ALA A 150 -10.47 -3.71 3.09
N MET A 151 -10.08 -4.05 1.86
CA MET A 151 -10.62 -5.20 1.14
C MET A 151 -10.38 -6.50 1.90
N TRP A 152 -9.15 -6.76 2.36
CA TRP A 152 -8.82 -7.99 3.07
C TRP A 152 -9.42 -8.03 4.46
N LEU A 153 -9.48 -6.92 5.18
CA LEU A 153 -10.16 -6.84 6.47
C LEU A 153 -11.64 -7.19 6.32
N TYR A 154 -12.32 -6.60 5.35
CA TYR A 154 -13.75 -6.84 5.13
C TYR A 154 -14.02 -8.27 4.62
N TYR A 155 -13.20 -8.75 3.70
CA TYR A 155 -13.30 -10.13 3.21
C TYR A 155 -13.10 -11.15 4.33
N TRP A 156 -12.07 -10.98 5.15
CA TRP A 156 -11.78 -11.85 6.28
C TRP A 156 -12.91 -11.83 7.32
N LEU A 157 -13.40 -10.67 7.72
CA LEU A 157 -14.53 -10.56 8.64
C LEU A 157 -15.79 -11.25 8.09
N ALA A 158 -16.11 -10.95 6.81
CA ALA A 158 -17.28 -11.54 6.15
C ALA A 158 -17.18 -13.07 6.02
N SER A 159 -15.98 -13.62 5.80
CA SER A 159 -15.77 -15.08 5.75
C SER A 159 -16.10 -15.79 7.07
N GLY A 160 -16.03 -15.07 8.19
CA GLY A 160 -16.46 -15.55 9.52
C GLY A 160 -17.90 -15.18 9.87
N GLY A 161 -18.68 -14.64 8.92
CA GLY A 161 -20.07 -14.25 9.15
C GLY A 161 -20.23 -12.93 9.92
N ILE A 162 -19.20 -12.08 9.95
CA ILE A 162 -19.24 -10.74 10.54
C ILE A 162 -19.52 -9.75 9.40
N ASN A 163 -20.64 -9.02 9.46
CA ASN A 163 -20.89 -7.94 8.51
C ASN A 163 -20.05 -6.70 8.87
N PRO A 164 -19.04 -6.33 8.06
CA PRO A 164 -18.14 -5.24 8.40
C PRO A 164 -18.80 -3.84 8.37
N PHE A 165 -20.03 -3.74 7.87
CA PHE A 165 -20.77 -2.48 7.77
C PHE A 165 -21.83 -2.30 8.86
N ASP A 166 -22.32 -3.41 9.45
CA ASP A 166 -23.39 -3.38 10.44
C ASP A 166 -22.93 -3.85 11.82
N ASP A 167 -22.10 -4.92 11.91
CA ASP A 167 -21.75 -5.54 13.19
C ASP A 167 -20.63 -4.79 13.93
N ILE A 168 -19.78 -4.08 13.19
CA ILE A 168 -18.61 -3.36 13.73
C ILE A 168 -18.55 -1.92 13.23
N ARG A 169 -17.67 -1.13 13.81
CA ARG A 169 -17.25 0.16 13.26
C ARG A 169 -15.93 0.03 12.54
N THR A 170 -15.76 0.73 11.43
CA THR A 170 -14.50 0.84 10.73
C THR A 170 -14.02 2.28 10.69
N VAL A 171 -12.69 2.48 10.82
CA VAL A 171 -12.05 3.79 10.81
C VAL A 171 -10.80 3.77 9.93
N VAL A 172 -10.51 4.92 9.34
CA VAL A 172 -9.28 5.11 8.57
C VAL A 172 -8.20 5.67 9.49
N VAL A 173 -7.08 4.94 9.61
CA VAL A 173 -5.94 5.36 10.43
C VAL A 173 -4.65 5.25 9.61
N PRO A 174 -3.81 6.29 9.56
CA PRO A 174 -2.50 6.19 8.91
C PRO A 174 -1.61 5.13 9.56
N PRO A 175 -0.82 4.36 8.78
CA PRO A 175 0.00 3.27 9.30
C PRO A 175 0.85 3.62 10.53
N PRO A 176 1.57 4.76 10.58
CA PRO A 176 2.37 5.12 11.76
C PRO A 176 1.58 5.37 13.04
N GLN A 177 0.26 5.54 12.94
CA GLN A 177 -0.61 5.81 14.09
C GLN A 177 -1.34 4.57 14.60
N MET A 178 -1.29 3.43 13.87
CA MET A 178 -2.03 2.20 14.20
C MET A 178 -1.72 1.70 15.62
N VAL A 179 -0.45 1.51 15.92
CA VAL A 179 0.01 0.94 17.20
C VAL A 179 -0.40 1.83 18.38
N MET A 180 -0.26 3.16 18.26
CA MET A 180 -0.64 4.07 19.34
C MET A 180 -2.16 4.07 19.56
N ASN A 181 -2.96 4.10 18.49
CA ASN A 181 -4.42 4.07 18.63
C ASN A 181 -4.93 2.76 19.25
N MET A 182 -4.31 1.62 18.93
CA MET A 182 -4.64 0.35 19.59
C MET A 182 -4.24 0.39 21.08
N ARG A 183 -3.04 0.92 21.41
CA ARG A 183 -2.53 1.02 22.79
C ARG A 183 -3.47 1.80 23.71
N ILE A 184 -4.08 2.87 23.21
CA ILE A 184 -5.01 3.71 23.99
C ILE A 184 -6.47 3.25 23.91
N GLY A 185 -6.74 2.08 23.30
CA GLY A 185 -8.06 1.48 23.24
C GLY A 185 -9.02 2.07 22.20
N ASN A 186 -8.53 2.88 21.26
CA ASN A 186 -9.39 3.47 20.21
C ASN A 186 -9.84 2.45 19.16
N MET A 187 -9.22 1.27 19.12
CA MET A 187 -9.57 0.19 18.20
C MET A 187 -9.27 -1.18 18.78
N SER A 188 -10.03 -2.17 18.36
CA SER A 188 -9.93 -3.57 18.76
C SER A 188 -9.07 -4.40 17.81
N GLY A 189 -8.84 -3.90 16.60
CA GLY A 189 -8.00 -4.54 15.59
C GLY A 189 -7.74 -3.64 14.40
N PHE A 190 -6.79 -4.03 13.56
CA PHE A 190 -6.48 -3.32 12.33
C PHE A 190 -5.93 -4.24 11.26
N CYS A 191 -6.01 -3.81 10.00
CA CYS A 191 -5.26 -4.36 8.88
C CYS A 191 -4.30 -3.30 8.35
N VAL A 192 -3.02 -3.64 8.32
CA VAL A 192 -1.93 -2.74 7.87
C VAL A 192 -0.74 -3.53 7.34
N GLY A 193 0.10 -2.90 6.52
CA GLY A 193 1.39 -3.46 6.10
C GLY A 193 2.44 -3.40 7.21
N GLU A 194 3.50 -4.20 7.07
CA GLU A 194 4.64 -4.19 8.01
C GLU A 194 5.44 -2.88 7.93
N PRO A 195 6.05 -2.46 9.07
CA PRO A 195 6.36 -3.21 10.30
C PRO A 195 5.34 -3.05 11.44
N TRP A 196 4.17 -2.53 11.18
CA TRP A 196 3.26 -2.09 12.26
C TRP A 196 2.59 -3.24 13.00
N ASN A 197 2.37 -4.40 12.34
CA ASN A 197 1.90 -5.61 13.03
C ASN A 197 3.02 -6.16 13.94
N ALA A 198 4.22 -6.32 13.42
CA ALA A 198 5.38 -6.73 14.22
C ALA A 198 5.61 -5.78 15.41
N ARG A 199 5.40 -4.46 15.22
CA ARG A 199 5.51 -3.48 16.30
C ARG A 199 4.46 -3.68 17.39
N ALA A 200 3.20 -3.95 17.03
CA ALA A 200 2.14 -4.22 18.00
C ALA A 200 2.44 -5.46 18.85
N ILE A 201 2.97 -6.52 18.21
CA ILE A 201 3.40 -7.76 18.90
C ILE A 201 4.57 -7.47 19.83
N ASN A 202 5.61 -6.79 19.35
CA ASN A 202 6.78 -6.44 20.16
C ASN A 202 6.40 -5.58 21.38
N ASP A 203 5.47 -4.67 21.21
CA ASP A 203 4.97 -3.80 22.28
C ASP A 203 3.93 -4.50 23.19
N ARG A 204 3.59 -5.76 22.91
CA ARG A 204 2.63 -6.60 23.65
C ARG A 204 1.23 -6.02 23.76
N ILE A 205 0.79 -5.30 22.74
CA ILE A 205 -0.56 -4.69 22.68
C ILE A 205 -1.49 -5.37 21.69
N GLY A 206 -0.99 -6.32 20.92
CA GLY A 206 -1.77 -7.06 19.94
C GLY A 206 -1.10 -8.35 19.51
N PHE A 207 -1.86 -9.16 18.78
CA PHE A 207 -1.42 -10.41 18.17
C PHE A 207 -1.96 -10.52 16.75
N THR A 208 -1.18 -11.08 15.85
CA THR A 208 -1.61 -11.32 14.47
C THR A 208 -2.50 -12.55 14.42
N VAL A 209 -3.71 -12.38 13.89
CA VAL A 209 -4.70 -13.46 13.75
C VAL A 209 -4.76 -14.03 12.34
N ALA A 210 -4.38 -13.26 11.33
CA ALA A 210 -4.29 -13.70 9.95
C ALA A 210 -3.32 -12.81 9.18
N THR A 211 -2.60 -13.40 8.24
CA THR A 211 -1.81 -12.65 7.25
C THR A 211 -2.58 -12.53 5.94
N SER A 212 -2.22 -11.58 5.10
CA SER A 212 -2.82 -11.49 3.76
C SER A 212 -2.48 -12.70 2.89
N GLN A 213 -1.38 -13.41 3.16
CA GLN A 213 -1.03 -14.66 2.50
C GLN A 213 -2.01 -15.79 2.83
N ASP A 214 -2.54 -15.83 4.07
CA ASP A 214 -3.56 -16.81 4.48
C ASP A 214 -4.92 -16.52 3.83
N ILE A 215 -5.20 -15.23 3.56
CA ILE A 215 -6.48 -14.80 2.99
C ILE A 215 -6.48 -14.97 1.47
N TRP A 216 -5.43 -14.46 0.80
CA TRP A 216 -5.28 -14.53 -0.65
C TRP A 216 -3.79 -14.57 -1.03
N PRO A 217 -3.23 -15.74 -1.33
CA PRO A 217 -1.83 -15.89 -1.69
C PRO A 217 -1.44 -15.05 -2.90
N GLU A 218 -0.24 -14.48 -2.86
CA GLU A 218 0.39 -13.79 -4.00
C GLU A 218 -0.38 -12.58 -4.54
N HIS A 219 -1.30 -11.97 -3.78
CA HIS A 219 -1.99 -10.77 -4.25
C HIS A 219 -1.03 -9.57 -4.37
N PRO A 220 -1.19 -8.72 -5.40
CA PRO A 220 -0.43 -7.49 -5.51
C PRO A 220 -0.80 -6.54 -4.37
N GLU A 221 0.20 -5.89 -3.79
CA GLU A 221 -0.04 -5.00 -2.64
C GLU A 221 0.34 -3.56 -2.95
N LYS A 222 1.61 -3.28 -3.14
CA LYS A 222 2.07 -1.95 -3.55
C LYS A 222 2.51 -1.95 -5.00
N ILE A 223 2.23 -0.85 -5.63
CA ILE A 223 2.64 -0.56 -7.00
C ILE A 223 3.33 0.79 -7.06
N LEU A 224 4.13 0.98 -8.09
CA LEU A 224 4.59 2.28 -8.51
C LEU A 224 3.52 2.88 -9.39
N GLY A 225 2.70 3.76 -8.82
CA GLY A 225 1.60 4.42 -9.51
C GLY A 225 1.94 5.85 -9.89
N THR A 226 1.41 6.30 -11.01
CA THR A 226 1.52 7.68 -11.47
C THR A 226 0.31 8.07 -12.32
N ARG A 227 0.21 9.34 -12.71
CA ARG A 227 -0.80 9.80 -13.68
C ARG A 227 -0.42 9.35 -15.08
N SER A 228 -1.41 8.91 -15.88
CA SER A 228 -1.18 8.49 -17.27
C SER A 228 -0.54 9.58 -18.10
N GLU A 229 -1.00 10.83 -17.95
CA GLU A 229 -0.43 12.00 -18.65
C GLU A 229 1.05 12.25 -18.32
N TRP A 230 1.51 11.90 -17.12
CA TRP A 230 2.91 12.04 -16.75
C TRP A 230 3.77 11.03 -17.52
N VAL A 231 3.30 9.80 -17.67
CA VAL A 231 3.98 8.76 -18.47
C VAL A 231 4.07 9.16 -19.93
N GLU A 232 3.00 9.69 -20.48
CA GLU A 232 2.95 10.15 -21.88
C GLU A 232 3.96 11.27 -22.16
N ARG A 233 4.12 12.19 -21.20
CA ARG A 233 5.10 13.30 -21.30
C ARG A 233 6.53 12.89 -20.95
N ASN A 234 6.73 11.82 -20.21
CA ASN A 234 8.02 11.42 -19.63
C ASN A 234 8.31 9.91 -19.81
N PRO A 235 8.18 9.35 -21.02
CA PRO A 235 8.28 7.90 -21.22
C PRO A 235 9.68 7.35 -20.90
N ASN A 236 10.76 8.10 -21.18
CA ASN A 236 12.12 7.66 -20.87
C ASN A 236 12.42 7.78 -19.38
N THR A 237 11.92 8.85 -18.73
CA THR A 237 12.01 9.01 -17.27
C THR A 237 11.28 7.89 -16.54
N ALA A 238 10.08 7.51 -17.01
CA ALA A 238 9.30 6.40 -16.44
C ALA A 238 10.08 5.07 -16.56
N ARG A 239 10.70 4.79 -17.72
CA ARG A 239 11.56 3.61 -17.90
C ARG A 239 12.78 3.63 -17.00
N ALA A 240 13.46 4.77 -16.90
CA ALA A 240 14.62 4.93 -16.01
C ALA A 240 14.26 4.67 -14.54
N LEU A 241 13.10 5.19 -14.09
CA LEU A 241 12.60 4.96 -12.75
C LEU A 241 12.31 3.47 -12.49
N VAL A 242 11.60 2.81 -13.39
CA VAL A 242 11.31 1.37 -13.29
C VAL A 242 12.61 0.56 -13.27
N ALA A 243 13.57 0.87 -14.16
CA ALA A 243 14.85 0.16 -14.21
C ALA A 243 15.64 0.30 -12.90
N ALA A 244 15.68 1.49 -12.31
CA ALA A 244 16.33 1.74 -11.02
C ALA A 244 15.69 0.93 -9.88
N LEU A 245 14.36 0.87 -9.84
CA LEU A 245 13.64 0.12 -8.82
C LEU A 245 13.76 -1.40 -9.02
N MET A 246 13.76 -1.89 -10.25
CA MET A 246 14.03 -3.31 -10.54
C MET A 246 15.43 -3.73 -10.10
N GLU A 247 16.44 -2.86 -10.27
CA GLU A 247 17.79 -3.13 -9.78
C GLU A 247 17.82 -3.16 -8.24
N ALA A 248 17.07 -2.25 -7.60
CA ALA A 248 16.94 -2.25 -6.15
C ALA A 248 16.25 -3.51 -5.62
N GLN A 249 15.18 -3.98 -6.27
CA GLN A 249 14.53 -5.24 -5.91
C GLN A 249 15.50 -6.43 -6.01
N ARG A 250 16.23 -6.56 -7.11
CA ARG A 250 17.24 -7.64 -7.27
C ARG A 250 18.36 -7.55 -6.24
N TRP A 251 18.65 -6.38 -5.72
CA TRP A 251 19.66 -6.21 -4.68
C TRP A 251 19.12 -6.61 -3.29
N ILE A 252 17.81 -6.48 -3.07
CA ILE A 252 17.12 -6.86 -1.82
C ILE A 252 16.96 -8.36 -1.72
N ASP A 253 16.64 -9.05 -2.84
CA ASP A 253 16.49 -10.51 -2.94
C ASP A 253 17.85 -11.24 -2.77
#